data_c89c4a4c75071f9b5c6c3e9938c7dab5
#
_entry.id   c89c4a4c75071f9b5c6c3e9938c7dab5
#
_cell.length_a   1.000
_cell.length_b   1.000
_cell.length_c   1.000
_cell.angle_alpha   90.00
_cell.angle_beta   90.00
_cell.angle_gamma   90.00
#
_symmetry.space_group_name_H-M   'P 1'
#
loop_
_entity.id
_entity.type
_entity.pdbx_description
1 polymer ?
#
loop_
_entity_poly.entity_id
_entity_poly.type
_entity_poly.pdbx_seq_one_letter_code
_entity_poly.pdbx_strand_id
1 'polypeptide(L)'
;MIDVSRHFFPISFLKKQVDILSRYKINRLHLHLTDAAGWRIEIKRYPRLMTEAAWRTEASWKTWWNEGGRRYSAPDSIGAYGGFYSQTELRDLVAYAAQRGITIVPEIEMPAHSEEVLTAYPEFSCTHEPYKQADFCIGNAGSIDFLEHVLDEVMSVFPSEYIHIGGDEAGMASWPSCPLCQKKLKEIGGKEVKALQSYLIRHMGYYLKQHGRKMIAWDEVIDDNLMPGTTVMVWRNA
;
A
#
# COMPACT_ATOMS: atom_id res chain seq x y z
N MET A 1 12.29 3.76 -8.35
CA MET A 1 11.48 3.10 -7.30
C MET A 1 12.39 2.21 -6.47
N ILE A 2 12.14 2.12 -5.15
CA ILE A 2 12.76 1.13 -4.26
C ILE A 2 11.61 0.39 -3.56
N ASP A 3 11.60 -0.93 -3.71
CA ASP A 3 10.66 -1.82 -3.04
C ASP A 3 11.26 -2.26 -1.70
N VAL A 4 10.72 -1.72 -0.61
CA VAL A 4 11.12 -2.05 0.75
C VAL A 4 10.20 -3.09 1.39
N SER A 5 9.08 -3.43 0.73
CA SER A 5 8.16 -4.46 1.19
C SER A 5 8.73 -5.85 0.96
N ARG A 6 9.09 -6.18 -0.30
CA ARG A 6 9.63 -7.50 -0.61
C ARG A 6 11.00 -7.71 0.02
N HIS A 7 11.78 -6.64 0.18
CA HIS A 7 13.04 -6.66 0.90
C HIS A 7 13.18 -5.45 1.82
N PHE A 8 13.23 -5.70 3.14
CA PHE A 8 13.41 -4.61 4.11
C PHE A 8 14.85 -4.14 4.15
N PHE A 9 15.08 -2.85 3.90
CA PHE A 9 16.38 -2.20 3.98
C PHE A 9 16.46 -1.30 5.22
N PRO A 10 17.61 -1.23 5.91
CA PRO A 10 17.77 -0.26 6.98
C PRO A 10 17.75 1.18 6.44
N ILE A 11 17.35 2.13 7.28
CA ILE A 11 17.23 3.55 6.91
C ILE A 11 18.56 4.13 6.37
N SER A 12 19.68 3.64 6.86
CA SER A 12 21.03 4.02 6.40
C SER A 12 21.27 3.66 4.94
N PHE A 13 20.73 2.53 4.48
CA PHE A 13 20.76 2.15 3.06
C PHE A 13 19.94 3.13 2.21
N LEU A 14 18.74 3.48 2.65
CA LEU A 14 17.89 4.44 1.92
C LEU A 14 18.55 5.81 1.82
N LYS A 15 19.19 6.30 2.88
CA LYS A 15 19.97 7.54 2.85
C LYS A 15 21.12 7.45 1.83
N LYS A 16 21.83 6.33 1.78
CA LYS A 16 22.88 6.10 0.77
C LYS A 16 22.31 6.10 -0.66
N GLN A 17 21.13 5.52 -0.87
CA GLN A 17 20.47 5.58 -2.19
C GLN A 17 20.09 7.02 -2.56
N VAL A 18 19.58 7.80 -1.61
CA VAL A 18 19.32 9.24 -1.82
C VAL A 18 20.59 9.99 -2.24
N ASP A 19 21.74 9.74 -1.60
CA ASP A 19 23.02 10.34 -2.00
C ASP A 19 23.42 9.97 -3.43
N ILE A 20 23.23 8.71 -3.82
CA ILE A 20 23.53 8.24 -5.18
C ILE A 20 22.59 8.91 -6.18
N LEU A 21 21.28 8.87 -5.94
CA LEU A 21 20.25 9.42 -6.82
C LEU A 21 20.45 10.92 -7.06
N SER A 22 20.84 11.68 -6.02
CA SER A 22 21.12 13.12 -6.14
C SER A 22 22.26 13.43 -7.12
N ARG A 23 23.31 12.60 -7.16
CA ARG A 23 24.43 12.74 -8.11
C ARG A 23 24.01 12.55 -9.56
N TYR A 24 22.97 11.75 -9.79
CA TYR A 24 22.38 11.53 -11.12
C TYR A 24 21.23 12.50 -11.43
N LYS A 25 21.04 13.54 -10.62
CA LYS A 25 19.99 14.57 -10.78
C LYS A 25 18.57 14.00 -10.80
N ILE A 26 18.36 12.86 -10.15
CA ILE A 26 17.02 12.30 -9.93
C ILE A 26 16.39 13.09 -8.80
N ASN A 27 15.21 13.64 -9.04
CA ASN A 27 14.49 14.52 -8.11
C ASN A 27 13.28 13.88 -7.43
N ARG A 28 12.97 12.63 -7.74
CA ARG A 28 11.88 11.88 -7.10
C ARG A 28 12.33 10.46 -6.80
N LEU A 29 12.05 10.00 -5.58
CA LEU A 29 12.23 8.62 -5.15
C LEU A 29 10.85 8.05 -4.80
N HIS A 30 10.37 7.11 -5.60
CA HIS A 30 9.19 6.33 -5.29
C HIS A 30 9.57 5.23 -4.30
N LEU A 31 8.91 5.20 -3.15
CA LEU A 31 9.13 4.25 -2.06
C LEU A 31 7.91 3.36 -1.89
N HIS A 32 8.02 2.11 -2.33
CA HIS A 32 6.97 1.10 -2.23
C HIS A 32 6.99 0.49 -0.83
N LEU A 33 6.08 0.99 0.04
CA LEU A 33 6.10 0.78 1.48
C LEU A 33 5.30 -0.43 1.93
N THR A 34 4.33 -0.88 1.14
CA THR A 34 3.40 -1.94 1.54
C THR A 34 3.14 -2.90 0.40
N ASP A 35 3.07 -4.17 0.71
CA ASP A 35 2.71 -5.28 -0.17
C ASP A 35 2.61 -6.55 0.68
N ALA A 36 2.06 -7.62 0.15
CA ALA A 36 1.93 -8.92 0.80
C ALA A 36 3.16 -9.39 1.59
N ALA A 37 4.36 -9.03 1.13
CA ALA A 37 5.62 -9.44 1.77
C ALA A 37 5.94 -8.68 3.06
N GLY A 38 5.23 -7.59 3.34
CA GLY A 38 5.30 -6.89 4.62
C GLY A 38 4.97 -5.40 4.56
N TRP A 39 4.38 -4.93 5.61
CA TRP A 39 4.05 -3.53 5.88
C TRP A 39 5.25 -2.78 6.46
N ARG A 40 5.64 -1.62 5.91
CA ARG A 40 6.93 -0.98 6.24
C ARG A 40 6.83 0.42 6.84
N ILE A 41 5.66 0.91 7.17
CA ILE A 41 5.48 2.23 7.80
C ILE A 41 4.72 2.13 9.12
N GLU A 42 5.19 2.83 10.15
CA GLU A 42 4.46 2.96 11.40
C GLU A 42 3.14 3.70 11.19
N ILE A 43 2.02 3.05 11.55
CA ILE A 43 0.69 3.64 11.64
C ILE A 43 0.22 3.49 13.09
N LYS A 44 0.22 4.58 13.84
CA LYS A 44 -0.03 4.56 15.28
C LYS A 44 -1.44 4.10 15.64
N ARG A 45 -2.39 4.42 14.76
CA ARG A 45 -3.79 4.00 14.91
C ARG A 45 -3.99 2.50 14.78
N TYR A 46 -3.09 1.82 14.04
CA TYR A 46 -3.20 0.39 13.72
C TYR A 46 -1.92 -0.38 14.09
N PRO A 47 -1.66 -0.60 15.41
CA PRO A 47 -0.38 -1.14 15.88
C PRO A 47 -0.08 -2.56 15.41
N ARG A 48 -1.10 -3.38 15.08
CA ARG A 48 -0.89 -4.74 14.56
C ARG A 48 -0.18 -4.74 13.21
N LEU A 49 -0.20 -3.65 12.44
CA LEU A 49 0.58 -3.52 11.22
C LEU A 49 2.08 -3.66 11.48
N MET A 50 2.58 -3.16 12.62
CA MET A 50 3.99 -3.25 13.00
C MET A 50 4.36 -4.58 13.68
N THR A 51 3.42 -5.16 14.44
CA THR A 51 3.68 -6.37 15.22
C THR A 51 3.35 -7.67 14.49
N GLU A 52 2.46 -7.64 13.50
CA GLU A 52 1.99 -8.82 12.77
C GLU A 52 2.27 -8.72 11.27
N ALA A 53 1.96 -7.59 10.62
CA ALA A 53 2.05 -7.43 9.17
C ALA A 53 3.47 -7.08 8.67
N ALA A 54 4.36 -6.59 9.54
CA ALA A 54 5.72 -6.18 9.17
C ALA A 54 6.74 -7.31 9.17
N TRP A 55 6.37 -8.51 9.61
CA TRP A 55 7.30 -9.63 9.84
C TRP A 55 6.81 -10.90 9.18
N ARG A 56 7.72 -11.67 8.60
CA ARG A 56 7.44 -12.95 7.95
C ARG A 56 8.46 -14.03 8.33
N THR A 57 8.11 -15.29 8.07
CA THR A 57 8.90 -16.44 8.47
C THR A 57 10.16 -16.67 7.65
N GLU A 58 10.24 -16.13 6.44
CA GLU A 58 11.34 -16.39 5.50
C GLU A 58 11.98 -15.09 5.01
N ALA A 59 13.31 -15.00 5.08
CA ALA A 59 14.06 -13.84 4.59
C ALA A 59 14.00 -13.70 3.06
N SER A 60 14.14 -14.83 2.35
CA SER A 60 14.00 -14.86 0.90
C SER A 60 12.55 -14.65 0.48
N TRP A 61 12.28 -13.59 -0.26
CA TRP A 61 10.96 -13.32 -0.84
C TRP A 61 10.48 -14.52 -1.67
N LYS A 62 11.35 -15.05 -2.55
CA LYS A 62 11.00 -16.16 -3.44
C LYS A 62 10.63 -17.42 -2.67
N THR A 63 11.39 -17.75 -1.63
CA THR A 63 11.09 -18.90 -0.77
C THR A 63 9.80 -18.70 -0.01
N TRP A 64 9.60 -17.53 0.60
CA TRP A 64 8.38 -17.20 1.32
C TRP A 64 7.14 -17.31 0.43
N TRP A 65 7.23 -16.78 -0.79
CA TRP A 65 6.11 -16.75 -1.74
C TRP A 65 5.77 -18.14 -2.26
N ASN A 66 6.76 -18.95 -2.67
CA ASN A 66 6.53 -20.20 -3.36
C ASN A 66 6.51 -21.44 -2.42
N GLU A 67 7.26 -21.41 -1.32
CA GLU A 67 7.54 -22.60 -0.51
C GLU A 67 7.19 -22.38 0.97
N GLY A 68 7.30 -21.16 1.49
CA GLY A 68 7.13 -20.81 2.91
C GLY A 68 5.69 -20.67 3.39
N GLY A 69 4.69 -20.96 2.54
CA GLY A 69 3.27 -20.90 2.89
C GLY A 69 2.76 -19.48 3.19
N ARG A 70 3.53 -18.45 2.84
CA ARG A 70 3.23 -17.02 3.03
C ARG A 70 2.82 -16.66 4.46
N ARG A 71 3.58 -17.19 5.46
CA ARG A 71 3.26 -16.96 6.88
C ARG A 71 3.93 -15.71 7.42
N TYR A 72 3.18 -14.98 8.23
CA TYR A 72 3.69 -13.87 9.03
C TYR A 72 4.11 -14.38 10.40
N SER A 73 4.95 -13.60 11.09
CA SER A 73 5.52 -13.95 12.39
C SER A 73 5.54 -12.74 13.33
N ALA A 74 5.59 -12.98 14.61
CA ALA A 74 5.91 -11.92 15.56
C ALA A 74 7.40 -11.49 15.43
N PRO A 75 7.74 -10.24 15.77
CA PRO A 75 9.11 -9.72 15.63
C PRO A 75 10.17 -10.55 16.36
N ASP A 76 9.81 -11.12 17.51
CA ASP A 76 10.73 -11.91 18.36
C ASP A 76 10.75 -13.41 18.03
N SER A 77 10.05 -13.83 16.98
CA SER A 77 10.03 -15.23 16.54
C SER A 77 11.39 -15.62 15.96
N ILE A 78 11.83 -16.87 16.26
CA ILE A 78 13.05 -17.40 15.64
C ILE A 78 12.90 -17.43 14.12
N GLY A 79 13.85 -16.80 13.40
CA GLY A 79 13.84 -16.72 11.95
C GLY A 79 12.94 -15.62 11.38
N ALA A 80 12.33 -14.79 12.23
CA ALA A 80 11.55 -13.65 11.77
C ALA A 80 12.40 -12.72 10.89
N TYR A 81 11.86 -12.35 9.73
CA TYR A 81 12.46 -11.39 8.82
C TYR A 81 11.48 -10.25 8.54
N GLY A 82 11.96 -9.05 8.65
CA GLY A 82 11.14 -7.87 8.35
C GLY A 82 11.59 -6.64 9.13
N GLY A 83 10.65 -5.78 9.40
CA GLY A 83 10.83 -4.50 10.07
C GLY A 83 9.91 -3.46 9.49
N PHE A 84 9.89 -2.31 10.11
CA PHE A 84 9.17 -1.13 9.64
C PHE A 84 9.99 0.11 9.99
N TYR A 85 9.67 1.21 9.34
CA TYR A 85 10.23 2.51 9.66
C TYR A 85 9.26 3.26 10.57
N SER A 86 9.77 3.80 11.67
CA SER A 86 9.01 4.74 12.48
C SER A 86 8.70 6.02 11.70
N GLN A 87 7.64 6.70 12.07
CA GLN A 87 7.32 8.00 11.47
C GLN A 87 8.45 9.01 11.65
N THR A 88 9.20 8.91 12.75
CA THR A 88 10.36 9.77 13.00
C THR A 88 11.49 9.47 12.01
N GLU A 89 11.85 8.20 11.80
CA GLU A 89 12.88 7.81 10.82
C GLU A 89 12.50 8.24 9.39
N LEU A 90 11.22 8.12 9.03
CA LEU A 90 10.75 8.55 7.71
C LEU A 90 10.76 10.08 7.57
N ARG A 91 10.38 10.84 8.58
CA ARG A 91 10.52 12.32 8.56
C ARG A 91 11.97 12.74 8.40
N ASP A 92 12.88 12.06 9.10
CA ASP A 92 14.33 12.31 8.98
C ASP A 92 14.84 11.96 7.57
N LEU A 93 14.36 10.85 6.99
CA LEU A 93 14.68 10.48 5.61
C LEU A 93 14.15 11.50 4.59
N VAL A 94 12.91 11.96 4.78
CA VAL A 94 12.28 13.00 3.93
C VAL A 94 13.08 14.30 4.00
N ALA A 95 13.45 14.75 5.20
CA ALA A 95 14.27 15.95 5.38
C ALA A 95 15.66 15.78 4.73
N TYR A 96 16.27 14.61 4.89
CA TYR A 96 17.56 14.28 4.28
C TYR A 96 17.50 14.29 2.75
N ALA A 97 16.43 13.76 2.17
CA ALA A 97 16.19 13.74 0.73
C ALA A 97 15.92 15.16 0.19
N ALA A 98 15.12 15.96 0.90
CA ALA A 98 14.80 17.33 0.52
C ALA A 98 16.06 18.23 0.43
N GLN A 99 17.02 18.07 1.35
CA GLN A 99 18.31 18.77 1.31
C GLN A 99 19.12 18.44 0.05
N ARG A 100 18.79 17.36 -0.66
CA ARG A 100 19.41 16.88 -1.90
C ARG A 100 18.55 17.09 -3.14
N GLY A 101 17.46 17.85 -3.00
CA GLY A 101 16.53 18.13 -4.09
C GLY A 101 15.68 16.91 -4.49
N ILE A 102 15.53 15.91 -3.61
CA ILE A 102 14.75 14.70 -3.88
C ILE A 102 13.47 14.73 -3.04
N THR A 103 12.33 14.57 -3.71
CA THR A 103 11.03 14.32 -3.07
C THR A 103 10.79 12.81 -2.99
N ILE A 104 10.42 12.32 -1.81
CA ILE A 104 10.00 10.93 -1.64
C ILE A 104 8.50 10.84 -1.88
N VAL A 105 8.09 9.99 -2.83
CA VAL A 105 6.70 9.67 -3.12
C VAL A 105 6.39 8.33 -2.47
N PRO A 106 5.55 8.29 -1.42
CA PRO A 106 5.17 7.04 -0.78
C PRO A 106 4.11 6.31 -1.60
N GLU A 107 4.15 4.97 -1.56
CA GLU A 107 3.12 4.10 -2.09
C GLU A 107 2.52 3.25 -0.96
N ILE A 108 1.19 3.21 -0.94
CA ILE A 108 0.37 2.34 -0.08
C ILE A 108 -0.57 1.56 -1.00
N GLU A 109 -0.43 0.25 -1.00
CA GLU A 109 -1.21 -0.63 -1.87
C GLU A 109 -2.67 -0.75 -1.46
N MET A 110 -3.54 -0.64 -2.47
CA MET A 110 -4.97 -0.88 -2.38
C MET A 110 -5.61 -1.05 -3.77
N PRO A 111 -6.63 -1.87 -3.98
CA PRO A 111 -7.24 -2.78 -2.98
C PRO A 111 -6.48 -4.08 -2.76
N ALA A 112 -5.60 -4.46 -3.67
CA ALA A 112 -4.84 -5.71 -3.64
C ALA A 112 -3.50 -5.58 -2.91
N HIS A 113 -2.66 -6.61 -3.02
CA HIS A 113 -1.34 -6.68 -2.38
C HIS A 113 -1.38 -6.44 -0.85
N SER A 114 -2.52 -6.79 -0.21
CA SER A 114 -2.84 -6.45 1.18
C SER A 114 -3.00 -7.67 2.09
N GLU A 115 -2.43 -8.83 1.72
CA GLU A 115 -2.50 -10.05 2.54
C GLU A 115 -1.96 -9.83 3.95
N GLU A 116 -0.92 -9.02 4.10
CA GLU A 116 -0.32 -8.71 5.40
C GLU A 116 -1.29 -7.94 6.28
N VAL A 117 -1.98 -6.95 5.71
CA VAL A 117 -3.02 -6.18 6.42
C VAL A 117 -4.19 -7.07 6.77
N LEU A 118 -4.71 -7.82 5.81
CA LEU A 118 -5.91 -8.65 5.98
C LEU A 118 -5.64 -9.89 6.84
N THR A 119 -4.40 -10.24 7.07
CA THR A 119 -4.01 -11.23 8.08
C THR A 119 -4.02 -10.61 9.47
N ALA A 120 -3.47 -9.40 9.62
CA ALA A 120 -3.45 -8.66 10.88
C ALA A 120 -4.84 -8.13 11.27
N TYR A 121 -5.64 -7.70 10.32
CA TYR A 121 -6.99 -7.12 10.49
C TYR A 121 -7.99 -7.81 9.56
N PRO A 122 -8.36 -9.08 9.81
CA PRO A 122 -9.24 -9.85 8.94
C PRO A 122 -10.65 -9.27 8.79
N GLU A 123 -11.06 -8.41 9.72
CA GLU A 123 -12.33 -7.69 9.67
C GLU A 123 -12.48 -6.79 8.43
N PHE A 124 -11.39 -6.42 7.76
CA PHE A 124 -11.41 -5.65 6.53
C PHE A 124 -11.47 -6.50 5.26
N SER A 125 -11.45 -7.84 5.40
CA SER A 125 -11.63 -8.78 4.30
C SER A 125 -13.10 -9.20 4.13
N CYS A 126 -13.46 -9.79 2.99
CA CYS A 126 -14.79 -10.35 2.77
C CYS A 126 -15.05 -11.63 3.57
N THR A 127 -13.99 -12.36 3.89
CA THR A 127 -14.07 -13.65 4.59
C THR A 127 -14.02 -13.49 6.11
N HIS A 128 -13.50 -12.36 6.60
CA HIS A 128 -13.19 -12.12 8.02
C HIS A 128 -12.22 -13.17 8.63
N GLU A 129 -11.45 -13.84 7.77
CA GLU A 129 -10.48 -14.85 8.17
C GLU A 129 -9.07 -14.46 7.70
N PRO A 130 -8.03 -14.62 8.53
CA PRO A 130 -6.66 -14.37 8.14
C PRO A 130 -6.20 -15.35 7.03
N TYR A 131 -5.26 -14.95 6.19
CA TYR A 131 -4.66 -15.75 5.10
C TYR A 131 -5.63 -16.20 3.99
N LYS A 132 -6.81 -15.62 3.88
CA LYS A 132 -7.83 -16.07 2.91
C LYS A 132 -8.01 -15.13 1.72
N GLN A 133 -7.47 -13.92 1.81
CA GLN A 133 -7.76 -12.89 0.83
C GLN A 133 -6.61 -11.89 0.72
N ALA A 134 -6.41 -11.37 -0.49
CA ALA A 134 -5.42 -10.35 -0.81
C ALA A 134 -6.04 -8.95 -1.04
N ASP A 135 -7.34 -8.89 -1.31
CA ASP A 135 -8.05 -7.65 -1.65
C ASP A 135 -8.96 -7.22 -0.49
N PHE A 136 -8.97 -5.94 -0.17
CA PHE A 136 -9.92 -5.37 0.79
C PHE A 136 -11.38 -5.63 0.40
N CYS A 137 -12.24 -5.75 1.40
CA CYS A 137 -13.70 -5.77 1.21
C CYS A 137 -14.22 -4.35 0.93
N ILE A 138 -14.47 -4.02 -0.33
CA ILE A 138 -14.89 -2.67 -0.74
C ILE A 138 -16.33 -2.33 -0.29
N GLY A 139 -17.13 -3.35 -0.03
CA GLY A 139 -18.47 -3.16 0.55
C GLY A 139 -18.47 -2.85 2.05
N ASN A 140 -17.35 -3.03 2.73
CA ASN A 140 -17.20 -2.74 4.16
C ASN A 140 -16.73 -1.29 4.36
N ALA A 141 -17.54 -0.46 4.98
CA ALA A 141 -17.19 0.92 5.29
C ALA A 141 -15.92 1.02 6.15
N GLY A 142 -15.74 0.08 7.08
CA GLY A 142 -14.53 0.04 7.92
C GLY A 142 -13.23 -0.16 7.13
N SER A 143 -13.29 -0.82 5.95
CA SER A 143 -12.12 -0.92 5.06
C SER A 143 -11.77 0.43 4.45
N ILE A 144 -12.77 1.21 4.07
CA ILE A 144 -12.58 2.56 3.52
C ILE A 144 -12.02 3.48 4.60
N ASP A 145 -12.63 3.49 5.79
CA ASP A 145 -12.17 4.29 6.94
C ASP A 145 -10.72 3.93 7.33
N PHE A 146 -10.37 2.62 7.29
CA PHE A 146 -9.00 2.17 7.54
C PHE A 146 -8.01 2.80 6.56
N LEU A 147 -8.31 2.73 5.27
CA LEU A 147 -7.44 3.26 4.21
C LEU A 147 -7.29 4.79 4.31
N GLU A 148 -8.38 5.51 4.61
CA GLU A 148 -8.33 6.96 4.85
C GLU A 148 -7.45 7.30 6.05
N HIS A 149 -7.59 6.60 7.18
CA HIS A 149 -6.77 6.82 8.35
C HIS A 149 -5.29 6.53 8.12
N VAL A 150 -4.98 5.51 7.32
CA VAL A 150 -3.61 5.21 6.89
C VAL A 150 -3.07 6.37 6.06
N LEU A 151 -3.82 6.85 5.07
CA LEU A 151 -3.40 7.97 4.24
C LEU A 151 -3.20 9.26 5.05
N ASP A 152 -4.00 9.52 6.09
CA ASP A 152 -3.82 10.67 6.98
C ASP A 152 -2.44 10.64 7.66
N GLU A 153 -2.07 9.49 8.23
CA GLU A 153 -0.76 9.35 8.87
C GLU A 153 0.38 9.42 7.85
N VAL A 154 0.21 8.82 6.66
CA VAL A 154 1.18 8.91 5.57
C VAL A 154 1.38 10.36 5.13
N MET A 155 0.30 11.12 4.90
CA MET A 155 0.36 12.53 4.52
C MET A 155 0.99 13.40 5.61
N SER A 156 0.88 13.02 6.88
CA SER A 156 1.55 13.72 8.01
C SER A 156 3.06 13.54 8.01
N VAL A 157 3.55 12.46 7.41
CA VAL A 157 4.97 12.11 7.32
C VAL A 157 5.60 12.61 6.02
N PHE A 158 4.88 12.46 4.89
CA PHE A 158 5.38 12.78 3.56
C PHE A 158 4.74 14.07 3.03
N PRO A 159 5.52 15.15 2.87
CA PRO A 159 5.01 16.40 2.30
C PRO A 159 4.88 16.37 0.77
N SER A 160 5.10 15.21 0.14
CA SER A 160 4.99 15.03 -1.30
C SER A 160 3.63 15.47 -1.82
N GLU A 161 3.62 16.24 -2.90
CA GLU A 161 2.39 16.58 -3.62
C GLU A 161 1.66 15.31 -4.12
N TYR A 162 2.39 14.24 -4.38
CA TYR A 162 1.89 12.98 -4.91
C TYR A 162 1.91 11.88 -3.86
N ILE A 163 0.82 11.12 -3.82
CA ILE A 163 0.71 9.84 -3.08
C ILE A 163 0.34 8.76 -4.08
N HIS A 164 1.09 7.66 -4.08
CA HIS A 164 0.80 6.50 -4.91
C HIS A 164 -0.06 5.52 -4.11
N ILE A 165 -1.13 5.02 -4.71
CA ILE A 165 -2.10 4.13 -4.05
C ILE A 165 -2.12 2.71 -4.64
N GLY A 166 -1.12 2.34 -5.44
CA GLY A 166 -1.09 1.05 -6.11
C GLY A 166 -2.18 0.91 -7.17
N GLY A 167 -3.09 -0.02 -6.96
CA GLY A 167 -4.25 -0.26 -7.82
C GLY A 167 -4.07 -1.39 -8.81
N ASP A 168 -2.94 -2.09 -8.77
CA ASP A 168 -2.59 -3.20 -9.64
C ASP A 168 -3.07 -4.54 -9.11
N GLU A 169 -3.14 -5.50 -10.01
CA GLU A 169 -3.36 -6.93 -9.79
C GLU A 169 -4.53 -7.30 -8.86
N ALA A 170 -5.57 -6.46 -8.77
CA ALA A 170 -6.76 -6.76 -7.97
C ALA A 170 -7.45 -8.03 -8.46
N GLY A 171 -7.35 -9.10 -7.67
CA GLY A 171 -7.87 -10.42 -8.02
C GLY A 171 -9.40 -10.53 -7.94
N MET A 172 -10.03 -9.73 -7.06
CA MET A 172 -11.49 -9.59 -6.89
C MET A 172 -12.25 -10.91 -6.62
N ALA A 173 -11.54 -11.99 -6.31
CA ALA A 173 -12.13 -13.33 -6.25
C ALA A 173 -13.25 -13.49 -5.20
N SER A 174 -13.14 -12.76 -4.09
CA SER A 174 -14.13 -12.84 -2.99
C SER A 174 -15.31 -11.86 -3.18
N TRP A 175 -15.20 -10.84 -4.02
CA TRP A 175 -16.22 -9.80 -4.17
C TRP A 175 -17.55 -10.30 -4.75
N PRO A 176 -17.58 -11.26 -5.71
CA PRO A 176 -18.82 -11.79 -6.26
C PRO A 176 -19.71 -12.49 -5.24
N SER A 177 -19.12 -13.14 -4.25
CA SER A 177 -19.84 -13.89 -3.20
C SER A 177 -20.07 -13.09 -1.92
N CYS A 178 -19.42 -11.92 -1.77
CA CYS A 178 -19.53 -11.10 -0.57
C CYS A 178 -20.82 -10.27 -0.56
N PRO A 179 -21.72 -10.43 0.44
CA PRO A 179 -22.97 -9.67 0.50
C PRO A 179 -22.76 -8.16 0.58
N LEU A 180 -21.72 -7.69 1.30
CA LEU A 180 -21.41 -6.27 1.42
C LEU A 180 -20.93 -5.70 0.08
N CYS A 181 -20.04 -6.40 -0.61
CA CYS A 181 -19.55 -5.99 -1.94
C CYS A 181 -20.70 -5.97 -2.96
N GLN A 182 -21.59 -6.98 -2.94
CA GLN A 182 -22.74 -7.02 -3.85
C GLN A 182 -23.76 -5.91 -3.54
N LYS A 183 -23.96 -5.58 -2.27
CA LYS A 183 -24.77 -4.42 -1.87
C LYS A 183 -24.16 -3.13 -2.40
N LYS A 184 -22.87 -2.90 -2.17
CA LYS A 184 -22.15 -1.73 -2.66
C LYS A 184 -22.18 -1.63 -4.20
N LEU A 185 -21.98 -2.75 -4.90
CA LEU A 185 -22.05 -2.80 -6.35
C LEU A 185 -23.39 -2.30 -6.90
N LYS A 186 -24.49 -2.71 -6.26
CA LYS A 186 -25.85 -2.22 -6.61
C LYS A 186 -26.01 -0.73 -6.30
N GLU A 187 -25.53 -0.27 -5.15
CA GLU A 187 -25.61 1.14 -4.73
C GLU A 187 -24.91 2.08 -5.73
N ILE A 188 -23.77 1.65 -6.28
CA ILE A 188 -23.02 2.45 -7.26
C ILE A 188 -23.50 2.25 -8.73
N GLY A 189 -24.52 1.41 -8.93
CA GLY A 189 -25.03 1.10 -10.28
C GLY A 189 -24.05 0.27 -11.13
N GLY A 190 -23.10 -0.41 -10.51
CA GLY A 190 -22.10 -1.23 -11.18
C GLY A 190 -22.69 -2.52 -11.75
N LYS A 191 -22.24 -2.92 -12.94
CA LYS A 191 -22.66 -4.17 -13.58
C LYS A 191 -21.69 -5.32 -13.33
N GLU A 192 -20.41 -4.99 -13.16
CA GLU A 192 -19.30 -5.93 -12.97
C GLU A 192 -18.54 -5.57 -11.69
N VAL A 193 -17.94 -6.56 -11.05
CA VAL A 193 -17.21 -6.37 -9.77
C VAL A 193 -16.04 -5.40 -9.92
N LYS A 194 -15.46 -5.23 -11.10
CA LYS A 194 -14.43 -4.22 -11.36
C LYS A 194 -14.90 -2.79 -11.05
N ALA A 195 -16.20 -2.52 -11.12
CA ALA A 195 -16.75 -1.22 -10.73
C ALA A 195 -16.50 -0.88 -9.24
N LEU A 196 -16.29 -1.89 -8.39
CA LEU A 196 -15.90 -1.67 -6.99
C LEU A 196 -14.47 -1.14 -6.87
N GLN A 197 -13.53 -1.65 -7.68
CA GLN A 197 -12.17 -1.10 -7.75
C GLN A 197 -12.22 0.35 -8.22
N SER A 198 -12.92 0.62 -9.33
CA SER A 198 -13.09 1.98 -9.85
C SER A 198 -13.69 2.93 -8.80
N TYR A 199 -14.68 2.44 -8.03
CA TYR A 199 -15.27 3.20 -6.92
C TYR A 199 -14.21 3.53 -5.85
N LEU A 200 -13.43 2.56 -5.39
CA LEU A 200 -12.38 2.77 -4.38
C LEU A 200 -11.34 3.79 -4.89
N ILE A 201 -10.78 3.55 -6.07
CA ILE A 201 -9.73 4.42 -6.66
C ILE A 201 -10.24 5.87 -6.78
N ARG A 202 -11.45 6.05 -7.28
CA ARG A 202 -12.06 7.37 -7.38
C ARG A 202 -12.30 8.00 -6.01
N HIS A 203 -12.77 7.23 -5.03
CA HIS A 203 -13.00 7.68 -3.66
C HIS A 203 -11.70 8.20 -3.04
N MET A 204 -10.63 7.39 -3.09
CA MET A 204 -9.31 7.77 -2.56
C MET A 204 -8.69 8.95 -3.31
N GLY A 205 -8.92 9.05 -4.63
CA GLY A 205 -8.50 10.20 -5.41
C GLY A 205 -9.16 11.50 -4.94
N TYR A 206 -10.47 11.48 -4.66
CA TYR A 206 -11.15 12.63 -4.07
C TYR A 206 -10.68 12.93 -2.66
N TYR A 207 -10.47 11.90 -1.84
CA TYR A 207 -9.95 12.05 -0.50
C TYR A 207 -8.58 12.75 -0.51
N LEU A 208 -7.64 12.28 -1.31
CA LEU A 208 -6.32 12.90 -1.47
C LEU A 208 -6.43 14.34 -1.97
N LYS A 209 -7.31 14.60 -2.95
CA LYS A 209 -7.54 15.95 -3.47
C LYS A 209 -8.06 16.92 -2.41
N GLN A 210 -8.97 16.48 -1.54
CA GLN A 210 -9.47 17.29 -0.43
C GLN A 210 -8.36 17.65 0.57
N HIS A 211 -7.33 16.81 0.69
CA HIS A 211 -6.14 17.06 1.49
C HIS A 211 -4.99 17.76 0.72
N GLY A 212 -5.28 18.31 -0.47
CA GLY A 212 -4.29 19.03 -1.28
C GLY A 212 -3.23 18.14 -1.91
N ARG A 213 -3.51 16.85 -2.10
CA ARG A 213 -2.61 15.88 -2.71
C ARG A 213 -3.09 15.44 -4.09
N LYS A 214 -2.18 14.93 -4.90
CA LYS A 214 -2.44 14.30 -6.20
C LYS A 214 -2.23 12.80 -6.12
N MET A 215 -3.11 12.06 -6.75
CA MET A 215 -3.03 10.61 -6.80
C MET A 215 -2.12 10.15 -7.93
N ILE A 216 -1.27 9.14 -7.64
CA ILE A 216 -0.64 8.27 -8.62
C ILE A 216 -1.22 6.87 -8.45
N ALA A 217 -1.40 6.13 -9.53
CA ALA A 217 -1.78 4.72 -9.51
C ALA A 217 -1.16 3.98 -10.71
N TRP A 218 -1.11 2.65 -10.64
CA TRP A 218 -0.68 1.82 -11.75
C TRP A 218 -1.71 1.83 -12.88
N ASP A 219 -1.31 1.50 -14.10
CA ASP A 219 -2.13 1.60 -15.32
C ASP A 219 -3.35 0.66 -15.35
N GLU A 220 -3.48 -0.26 -14.39
CA GLU A 220 -4.63 -1.16 -14.27
C GLU A 220 -5.92 -0.47 -13.79
N VAL A 221 -5.80 0.73 -13.21
CA VAL A 221 -6.95 1.53 -12.78
C VAL A 221 -7.60 2.32 -13.93
N ILE A 222 -7.02 2.30 -15.13
CA ILE A 222 -7.55 3.08 -16.26
C ILE A 222 -8.92 2.54 -16.65
N ASP A 223 -9.93 3.39 -16.51
CA ASP A 223 -11.28 3.22 -17.01
C ASP A 223 -11.94 4.59 -17.26
N ASP A 224 -13.17 4.58 -17.78
CA ASP A 224 -13.92 5.80 -18.10
C ASP A 224 -14.27 6.65 -16.87
N ASN A 225 -14.10 6.12 -15.66
CA ASN A 225 -14.42 6.77 -14.38
C ASN A 225 -13.19 7.27 -13.63
N LEU A 226 -11.99 7.13 -14.19
CA LEU A 226 -10.76 7.60 -13.54
C LEU A 226 -10.82 9.11 -13.31
N MET A 227 -10.49 9.52 -12.09
CA MET A 227 -10.56 10.94 -11.72
C MET A 227 -9.60 11.77 -12.57
N PRO A 228 -10.06 12.89 -13.19
CA PRO A 228 -9.20 13.78 -13.93
C PRO A 228 -8.04 14.33 -13.09
N GLY A 229 -6.84 14.31 -13.63
CA GLY A 229 -5.61 14.72 -12.96
C GLY A 229 -4.91 13.61 -12.21
N THR A 230 -5.42 12.37 -12.24
CA THR A 230 -4.66 11.19 -11.78
C THR A 230 -3.43 11.00 -12.66
N THR A 231 -2.27 10.80 -12.03
CA THR A 231 -1.06 10.38 -12.73
C THR A 231 -1.03 8.86 -12.81
N VAL A 232 -0.87 8.33 -14.01
CA VAL A 232 -0.80 6.89 -14.23
C VAL A 232 0.65 6.49 -14.49
N MET A 233 1.13 5.50 -13.73
CA MET A 233 2.40 4.83 -13.99
C MET A 233 2.13 3.55 -14.80
N VAL A 234 2.79 3.41 -15.95
CA VAL A 234 2.62 2.26 -16.85
C VAL A 234 3.76 1.27 -16.61
N TRP A 235 3.41 0.01 -16.36
CA TRP A 235 4.36 -1.09 -16.23
C TRP A 235 4.04 -2.26 -17.16
N ARG A 236 2.80 -2.36 -17.61
CA ARG A 236 2.38 -3.33 -18.63
C ARG A 236 2.76 -2.82 -20.01
N ASN A 237 3.05 -3.73 -20.95
CA ASN A 237 3.32 -3.37 -22.32
C ASN A 237 2.11 -2.60 -22.90
N ALA A 238 2.36 -1.37 -23.32
CA ALA A 238 1.37 -0.57 -24.04
C ALA A 238 1.26 -1.04 -25.49
#